data_49382281425a169218889ed957c15f8c
#
_entry.id   49382281425a169218889ed957c15f8c
#
_cell.length_a   1.000
_cell.length_b   1.000
_cell.length_c   1.000
_cell.angle_alpha   90.00
_cell.angle_beta   90.00
_cell.angle_gamma   90.00
#
_symmetry.space_group_name_H-M   'P 1'
#
loop_
_entity.id
_entity.type
_entity.pdbx_description
1 polymer ?
#
loop_
_entity_poly.entity_id
_entity_poly.type
_entity_poly.pdbx_seq_one_letter_code
_entity_poly.pdbx_strand_id
1 'polypeptide(L)'
;NEKESLPKVLDELEKFNFKKNIILESSDKLTIEAIKNCNCTIIYQDSEGYGDALRKGIETVKTEFFCIFNADGSFDPRELDFMIGKLKNDKYDFIFASRYEKNCGSDDDTFITLIGNYIFTFLGKIFFKLEITDILYTFVMARTSSAKKLELSSKDFSFCIELPIKAKRANLKIGTSKSYERVRIAGKKKVNAFKDGLKILFSMIKLFFRN
;
A
#
# COMPACT_ATOMS: atom_id res chain seq x y z
N ASN A 1 10.50 -6.20 -10.66
CA ASN A 1 11.24 -7.47 -10.71
C ASN A 1 11.52 -7.94 -9.27
N GLU A 2 10.72 -8.88 -8.78
CA GLU A 2 10.73 -9.37 -7.39
C GLU A 2 10.96 -10.89 -7.34
N LYS A 3 11.71 -11.44 -8.32
CA LYS A 3 11.95 -12.87 -8.49
C LYS A 3 12.58 -13.56 -7.29
N GLU A 4 13.35 -12.83 -6.47
CA GLU A 4 14.07 -13.38 -5.30
C GLU A 4 13.27 -13.23 -4.01
N SER A 5 12.46 -12.18 -3.89
CA SER A 5 11.68 -11.85 -2.69
C SER A 5 10.29 -12.47 -2.71
N LEU A 6 9.58 -12.35 -3.84
CA LEU A 6 8.17 -12.75 -3.91
C LEU A 6 7.89 -14.22 -3.58
N PRO A 7 8.70 -15.22 -4.02
CA PRO A 7 8.47 -16.62 -3.60
C PRO A 7 8.54 -16.80 -2.07
N LYS A 8 9.47 -16.10 -1.39
CA LYS A 8 9.61 -16.14 0.07
C LYS A 8 8.45 -15.47 0.78
N VAL A 9 7.98 -14.33 0.25
CA VAL A 9 6.79 -13.64 0.75
C VAL A 9 5.54 -14.53 0.63
N LEU A 10 5.39 -15.23 -0.50
CA LEU A 10 4.28 -16.17 -0.69
C LEU A 10 4.34 -17.34 0.28
N ASP A 11 5.52 -17.86 0.57
CA ASP A 11 5.74 -18.92 1.57
C ASP A 11 5.37 -18.45 2.98
N GLU A 12 5.80 -17.23 3.38
CA GLU A 12 5.38 -16.64 4.66
C GLU A 12 3.85 -16.50 4.76
N LEU A 13 3.18 -16.18 3.65
CA LEU A 13 1.72 -16.01 3.57
C LEU A 13 0.94 -17.33 3.47
N GLU A 14 1.59 -18.49 3.26
CA GLU A 14 0.92 -19.81 3.23
C GLU A 14 0.25 -20.17 4.57
N LYS A 15 0.76 -19.63 5.67
CA LYS A 15 0.18 -19.82 7.02
C LYS A 15 -1.21 -19.21 7.18
N PHE A 16 -1.57 -18.29 6.27
CA PHE A 16 -2.84 -17.58 6.28
C PHE A 16 -3.73 -18.09 5.14
N ASN A 17 -4.98 -18.38 5.43
CA ASN A 17 -5.96 -18.81 4.42
C ASN A 17 -6.49 -17.60 3.61
N PHE A 18 -5.61 -16.85 2.98
CA PHE A 18 -5.95 -15.71 2.12
C PHE A 18 -5.75 -16.04 0.65
N LYS A 19 -6.61 -15.48 -0.22
CA LYS A 19 -6.36 -15.46 -1.65
C LYS A 19 -5.23 -14.48 -1.96
N LYS A 20 -4.22 -14.94 -2.65
CA LYS A 20 -3.05 -14.17 -3.04
C LYS A 20 -3.17 -13.77 -4.51
N ASN A 21 -3.41 -12.50 -4.78
CA ASN A 21 -3.44 -11.92 -6.12
C ASN A 21 -2.14 -11.15 -6.35
N ILE A 22 -1.37 -11.55 -7.32
CA ILE A 22 -0.10 -10.93 -7.68
C ILE A 22 -0.32 -10.06 -8.90
N ILE A 23 -0.19 -8.75 -8.72
CA ILE A 23 -0.36 -7.78 -9.79
C ILE A 23 1.02 -7.40 -10.33
N LEU A 24 1.26 -7.63 -11.60
CA LEU A 24 2.55 -7.35 -12.23
C LEU A 24 2.44 -7.08 -13.73
N GLU A 25 3.50 -6.56 -14.30
CA GLU A 25 3.61 -6.35 -15.74
C GLU A 25 3.81 -7.69 -16.46
N SER A 26 3.14 -7.87 -17.60
CA SER A 26 3.30 -9.08 -18.43
C SER A 26 4.72 -9.26 -18.98
N SER A 27 5.52 -8.19 -18.99
CA SER A 27 6.93 -8.16 -19.37
C SER A 27 7.86 -8.75 -18.30
N ASP A 28 7.46 -8.82 -17.02
CA ASP A 28 8.30 -9.33 -15.93
C ASP A 28 8.34 -10.87 -15.91
N LYS A 29 8.90 -11.46 -16.97
CA LYS A 29 8.99 -12.91 -17.15
C LYS A 29 9.76 -13.61 -16.03
N LEU A 30 10.76 -12.94 -15.44
CA LEU A 30 11.57 -13.52 -14.38
C LEU A 30 10.76 -13.71 -13.09
N THR A 31 9.96 -12.73 -12.70
CA THR A 31 9.08 -12.86 -11.53
C THR A 31 7.97 -13.87 -11.79
N ILE A 32 7.37 -13.87 -13.01
CA ILE A 32 6.33 -14.84 -13.41
C ILE A 32 6.86 -16.27 -13.26
N GLU A 33 8.05 -16.54 -13.82
CA GLU A 33 8.66 -17.88 -13.74
C GLU A 33 8.97 -18.29 -12.29
N ALA A 34 9.45 -17.36 -11.46
CA ALA A 34 9.79 -17.63 -10.08
C ALA A 34 8.59 -18.07 -9.21
N ILE A 35 7.38 -17.63 -9.56
CA ILE A 35 6.16 -17.92 -8.78
C ILE A 35 5.21 -18.91 -9.47
N LYS A 36 5.59 -19.52 -10.59
CA LYS A 36 4.70 -20.40 -11.38
C LYS A 36 4.12 -21.59 -10.60
N ASN A 37 4.83 -22.06 -9.58
CA ASN A 37 4.42 -23.17 -8.72
C ASN A 37 3.84 -22.71 -7.38
N CYS A 38 3.73 -21.41 -7.13
CA CYS A 38 3.17 -20.87 -5.90
C CYS A 38 1.63 -20.83 -5.98
N ASN A 39 0.99 -20.99 -4.83
CA ASN A 39 -0.47 -20.90 -4.73
C ASN A 39 -0.92 -19.43 -4.77
N CYS A 40 -0.96 -18.85 -5.96
CA CYS A 40 -1.37 -17.47 -6.18
C CYS A 40 -2.04 -17.30 -7.56
N THR A 41 -2.75 -16.19 -7.73
CA THR A 41 -3.33 -15.78 -9.01
C THR A 41 -2.53 -14.62 -9.58
N ILE A 42 -2.01 -14.76 -10.79
CA ILE A 42 -1.31 -13.67 -11.49
C ILE A 42 -2.34 -12.85 -12.26
N ILE A 43 -2.29 -11.54 -12.08
CA ILE A 43 -3.12 -10.54 -12.76
C ILE A 43 -2.20 -9.50 -13.39
N TYR A 44 -2.35 -9.27 -14.68
CA TYR A 44 -1.54 -8.28 -15.37
C TYR A 44 -2.12 -6.87 -15.22
N GLN A 45 -1.26 -5.90 -14.87
CA GLN A 45 -1.63 -4.49 -14.84
C GLN A 45 -1.85 -3.94 -16.26
N ASP A 46 -2.61 -2.87 -16.37
CA ASP A 46 -3.01 -2.31 -17.67
C ASP A 46 -1.94 -1.39 -18.26
N SER A 47 -1.14 -0.74 -17.41
CA SER A 47 -0.02 0.12 -17.80
C SER A 47 1.09 0.08 -16.75
N GLU A 48 2.25 0.62 -17.07
CA GLU A 48 3.36 0.75 -16.12
C GLU A 48 2.99 1.67 -14.96
N GLY A 49 3.51 1.34 -13.77
CA GLY A 49 3.46 2.19 -12.60
C GLY A 49 2.92 1.51 -11.35
N TYR A 50 3.42 1.98 -10.21
CA TYR A 50 3.08 1.45 -8.90
C TYR A 50 1.57 1.60 -8.58
N GLY A 51 1.03 2.79 -8.80
CA GLY A 51 -0.40 3.07 -8.57
C GLY A 51 -1.30 2.30 -9.53
N ASP A 52 -0.87 2.06 -10.77
CA ASP A 52 -1.63 1.26 -11.74
C ASP A 52 -1.80 -0.18 -11.24
N ALA A 53 -0.72 -0.80 -10.75
CA ALA A 53 -0.78 -2.14 -10.17
C ALA A 53 -1.75 -2.20 -8.99
N LEU A 54 -1.71 -1.22 -8.07
CA LEU A 54 -2.59 -1.19 -6.90
C LEU A 54 -4.06 -0.98 -7.29
N ARG A 55 -4.34 -0.10 -8.25
CA ARG A 55 -5.69 0.11 -8.79
C ARG A 55 -6.23 -1.17 -9.41
N LYS A 56 -5.43 -1.83 -10.27
CA LYS A 56 -5.81 -3.11 -10.88
C LYS A 56 -6.13 -4.17 -9.84
N GLY A 57 -5.35 -4.24 -8.77
CA GLY A 57 -5.61 -5.11 -7.64
C GLY A 57 -6.97 -4.82 -6.99
N ILE A 58 -7.26 -3.56 -6.68
CA ILE A 58 -8.55 -3.14 -6.08
C ILE A 58 -9.73 -3.44 -7.01
N GLU A 59 -9.59 -3.20 -8.31
CA GLU A 59 -10.65 -3.47 -9.30
C GLU A 59 -11.01 -4.94 -9.38
N THR A 60 -10.00 -5.81 -9.34
CA THR A 60 -10.16 -7.25 -9.59
C THR A 60 -10.52 -8.06 -8.34
N VAL A 61 -10.25 -7.55 -7.14
CA VAL A 61 -10.56 -8.25 -5.89
C VAL A 61 -12.07 -8.46 -5.72
N LYS A 62 -12.46 -9.68 -5.25
CA LYS A 62 -13.87 -10.09 -5.07
C LYS A 62 -14.23 -10.43 -3.62
N THR A 63 -13.25 -10.46 -2.73
CA THR A 63 -13.45 -10.72 -1.30
C THR A 63 -14.04 -9.49 -0.60
N GLU A 64 -14.64 -9.64 0.56
CA GLU A 64 -15.20 -8.53 1.35
C GLU A 64 -14.11 -7.53 1.77
N PHE A 65 -12.93 -8.06 2.12
CA PHE A 65 -11.76 -7.27 2.51
C PHE A 65 -10.58 -7.62 1.61
N PHE A 66 -9.65 -6.69 1.50
CA PHE A 66 -8.34 -6.91 0.89
C PHE A 66 -7.24 -6.21 1.68
N CYS A 67 -6.02 -6.66 1.44
CA CYS A 67 -4.83 -6.01 1.93
C CYS A 67 -3.86 -5.72 0.78
N ILE A 68 -3.31 -4.51 0.73
CA ILE A 68 -2.15 -4.19 -0.09
C ILE A 68 -0.92 -4.70 0.67
N PHE A 69 -0.18 -5.62 0.05
CA PHE A 69 0.98 -6.26 0.66
C PHE A 69 2.16 -6.22 -0.31
N ASN A 70 3.31 -5.69 0.11
CA ASN A 70 4.49 -5.57 -0.74
C ASN A 70 5.15 -6.93 -1.02
N ALA A 71 5.67 -7.07 -2.22
CA ALA A 71 6.34 -8.28 -2.68
C ALA A 71 7.83 -8.36 -2.30
N ASP A 72 8.38 -7.35 -1.63
CA ASP A 72 9.80 -7.24 -1.26
C ASP A 72 10.15 -7.82 0.11
N GLY A 73 9.14 -8.24 0.89
CA GLY A 73 9.28 -8.82 2.21
C GLY A 73 9.41 -7.81 3.35
N SER A 74 9.24 -6.51 3.08
CA SER A 74 9.33 -5.48 4.10
C SER A 74 8.14 -5.46 5.06
N PHE A 75 6.95 -5.92 4.64
CA PHE A 75 5.77 -6.00 5.49
C PHE A 75 5.77 -7.30 6.31
N ASP A 76 5.32 -7.20 7.56
CA ASP A 76 5.21 -8.36 8.45
C ASP A 76 3.83 -9.03 8.35
N PRO A 77 3.73 -10.28 7.87
CA PRO A 77 2.44 -10.96 7.78
C PRO A 77 1.74 -11.16 9.13
N ARG A 78 2.47 -11.16 10.25
CA ARG A 78 1.89 -11.32 11.59
C ARG A 78 0.98 -10.17 11.99
N GLU A 79 1.08 -9.03 11.32
CA GLU A 79 0.23 -7.86 11.56
C GLU A 79 -1.15 -7.98 10.90
N LEU A 80 -1.32 -8.90 9.93
CA LEU A 80 -2.57 -9.05 9.16
C LEU A 80 -3.77 -9.40 10.03
N ASP A 81 -3.62 -10.32 10.99
CA ASP A 81 -4.72 -10.74 11.87
C ASP A 81 -5.21 -9.59 12.75
N PHE A 82 -4.29 -8.76 13.23
CA PHE A 82 -4.64 -7.57 14.01
C PHE A 82 -5.37 -6.54 13.16
N MET A 83 -4.88 -6.29 11.94
CA MET A 83 -5.50 -5.31 11.03
C MET A 83 -6.92 -5.73 10.62
N ILE A 84 -7.13 -7.02 10.28
CA ILE A 84 -8.45 -7.51 9.90
C ILE A 84 -9.41 -7.54 11.08
N GLY A 85 -8.91 -7.89 12.28
CA GLY A 85 -9.68 -7.85 13.52
C GLY A 85 -10.19 -6.44 13.79
N LYS A 86 -9.32 -5.43 13.70
CA LYS A 86 -9.66 -4.03 13.88
C LYS A 86 -10.67 -3.53 12.83
N LEU A 87 -10.47 -3.91 11.55
CA LEU A 87 -11.38 -3.55 10.47
C LEU A 87 -12.80 -4.10 10.71
N LYS A 88 -12.92 -5.35 11.15
CA LYS A 88 -14.20 -6.02 11.39
C LYS A 88 -14.89 -5.52 12.66
N ASN A 89 -14.18 -5.55 13.79
CA ASN A 89 -14.75 -5.29 15.12
C ASN A 89 -15.12 -3.81 15.30
N ASP A 90 -14.24 -2.90 14.83
CA ASP A 90 -14.43 -1.45 15.00
C ASP A 90 -15.17 -0.82 13.80
N LYS A 91 -15.57 -1.64 12.81
CA LYS A 91 -16.31 -1.21 11.62
C LYS A 91 -15.62 -0.11 10.83
N TYR A 92 -14.29 -0.21 10.67
CA TYR A 92 -13.55 0.67 9.78
C TYR A 92 -13.74 0.29 8.31
N ASP A 93 -13.59 1.28 7.43
CA ASP A 93 -13.50 1.07 5.98
C ASP A 93 -12.06 0.83 5.55
N PHE A 94 -11.12 1.52 6.22
CA PHE A 94 -9.68 1.44 5.96
C PHE A 94 -8.91 1.38 7.27
N ILE A 95 -7.88 0.53 7.30
CA ILE A 95 -6.82 0.52 8.31
C ILE A 95 -5.49 0.78 7.60
N PHE A 96 -4.84 1.89 7.92
CA PHE A 96 -3.51 2.25 7.46
C PHE A 96 -2.48 1.84 8.51
N ALA A 97 -1.50 1.03 8.13
CA ALA A 97 -0.38 0.74 9.01
C ALA A 97 0.52 1.97 9.15
N SER A 98 1.21 2.10 10.29
CA SER A 98 2.10 3.22 10.57
C SER A 98 3.37 2.74 11.25
N ARG A 99 4.50 3.21 10.75
CA ARG A 99 5.85 2.99 11.30
C ARG A 99 6.23 4.03 12.35
N TYR A 100 5.44 5.09 12.52
CA TYR A 100 5.78 6.25 13.35
C TYR A 100 4.93 6.38 14.61
N GLU A 101 4.32 5.28 15.04
CA GLU A 101 3.68 5.19 16.35
C GLU A 101 4.68 4.69 17.42
N LYS A 102 4.30 4.80 18.69
CA LYS A 102 5.15 4.31 19.81
C LYS A 102 5.40 2.80 19.69
N ASN A 103 6.65 2.39 19.75
CA ASN A 103 7.14 1.01 19.58
C ASN A 103 6.98 0.47 18.13
N CYS A 104 7.02 1.35 17.15
CA CYS A 104 7.05 1.04 15.73
C CYS A 104 8.38 1.51 15.15
N GLY A 105 8.64 1.22 13.88
CA GLY A 105 9.87 1.64 13.21
C GLY A 105 10.01 1.07 11.81
N SER A 106 11.16 1.33 11.22
CA SER A 106 11.55 0.79 9.92
C SER A 106 13.03 0.53 9.89
N ASP A 107 13.41 -0.67 9.47
CA ASP A 107 14.80 -1.04 9.15
C ASP A 107 15.15 -0.73 7.69
N ASP A 108 14.18 -0.34 6.87
CA ASP A 108 14.35 -0.05 5.44
C ASP A 108 14.30 1.45 5.12
N ASP A 109 13.84 2.29 6.03
CA ASP A 109 13.70 3.72 5.78
C ASP A 109 15.04 4.45 5.80
N THR A 110 15.16 5.48 4.97
CA THR A 110 16.30 6.37 4.95
C THR A 110 15.93 7.72 5.59
N PHE A 111 16.92 8.47 6.06
CA PHE A 111 16.69 9.79 6.64
C PHE A 111 15.90 10.72 5.69
N ILE A 112 16.16 10.64 4.39
CA ILE A 112 15.49 11.46 3.37
C ILE A 112 14.02 11.03 3.21
N THR A 113 13.76 9.72 3.14
CA THR A 113 12.38 9.20 3.01
C THR A 113 11.58 9.43 4.28
N LEU A 114 12.21 9.34 5.44
CA LEU A 114 11.63 9.68 6.74
C LEU A 114 11.15 11.14 6.78
N ILE A 115 12.04 12.10 6.47
CA ILE A 115 11.69 13.54 6.43
C ILE A 115 10.58 13.78 5.42
N GLY A 116 10.69 13.22 4.22
CA GLY A 116 9.68 13.36 3.18
C GLY A 116 8.31 12.88 3.65
N ASN A 117 8.26 11.74 4.32
CA ASN A 117 7.00 11.21 4.83
C ASN A 117 6.41 12.09 5.96
N TYR A 118 7.22 12.60 6.88
CA TYR A 118 6.75 13.56 7.88
C TYR A 118 6.15 14.82 7.25
N ILE A 119 6.80 15.38 6.22
CA ILE A 119 6.29 16.55 5.49
C ILE A 119 4.94 16.24 4.85
N PHE A 120 4.83 15.14 4.09
CA PHE A 120 3.57 14.79 3.42
C PHE A 120 2.46 14.42 4.40
N THR A 121 2.78 13.75 5.50
CA THR A 121 1.81 13.45 6.57
C THR A 121 1.30 14.75 7.21
N PHE A 122 2.19 15.70 7.50
CA PHE A 122 1.84 17.01 8.05
C PHE A 122 0.93 17.81 7.09
N LEU A 123 1.28 17.85 5.81
CA LEU A 123 0.44 18.49 4.78
C LEU A 123 -0.93 17.78 4.68
N GLY A 124 -0.96 16.46 4.73
CA GLY A 124 -2.19 15.66 4.76
C GLY A 124 -3.09 16.02 5.94
N LYS A 125 -2.50 16.18 7.13
CA LYS A 125 -3.21 16.58 8.34
C LYS A 125 -3.80 17.99 8.23
N ILE A 126 -3.03 18.96 7.77
CA ILE A 126 -3.47 20.37 7.71
C ILE A 126 -4.52 20.58 6.62
N PHE A 127 -4.23 20.17 5.39
CA PHE A 127 -5.06 20.51 4.22
C PHE A 127 -6.22 19.53 3.99
N PHE A 128 -6.10 18.28 4.44
CA PHE A 128 -7.12 17.25 4.20
C PHE A 128 -7.71 16.68 5.48
N LYS A 129 -7.29 17.16 6.67
CA LYS A 129 -7.75 16.70 7.98
C LYS A 129 -7.57 15.19 8.17
N LEU A 130 -6.48 14.63 7.62
CA LEU A 130 -6.13 13.22 7.80
C LEU A 130 -5.61 12.98 9.22
N GLU A 131 -6.02 11.86 9.81
CA GLU A 131 -5.61 11.45 11.16
C GLU A 131 -4.58 10.31 11.12
N ILE A 132 -4.13 9.92 9.92
CA ILE A 132 -3.07 8.92 9.75
C ILE A 132 -1.69 9.53 10.02
N THR A 133 -0.76 8.71 10.47
CA THR A 133 0.59 9.14 10.89
C THR A 133 1.69 8.74 9.91
N ASP A 134 1.36 7.98 8.87
CA ASP A 134 2.30 7.49 7.84
C ASP A 134 1.62 7.44 6.47
N ILE A 135 1.58 8.58 5.78
CA ILE A 135 0.79 8.73 4.54
C ILE A 135 1.38 7.99 3.34
N LEU A 136 2.70 7.75 3.32
CA LEU A 136 3.38 7.11 2.19
C LEU A 136 3.52 5.60 2.36
N TYR A 137 3.12 5.04 3.50
CA TYR A 137 3.20 3.61 3.77
C TYR A 137 1.95 2.89 3.27
N THR A 138 2.12 2.03 2.29
CA THR A 138 0.99 1.39 1.60
C THR A 138 0.58 0.03 2.16
N PHE A 139 1.01 -0.31 3.36
CA PHE A 139 0.45 -1.44 4.08
C PHE A 139 -0.95 -1.07 4.59
N VAL A 140 -1.94 -1.37 3.77
CA VAL A 140 -3.33 -0.93 3.97
C VAL A 140 -4.27 -2.12 3.87
N MET A 141 -5.16 -2.27 4.84
CA MET A 141 -6.27 -3.21 4.78
C MET A 141 -7.60 -2.45 4.64
N ALA A 142 -8.49 -2.90 3.77
CA ALA A 142 -9.70 -2.14 3.47
C ALA A 142 -10.91 -3.03 3.11
N ARG A 143 -12.11 -2.44 3.24
CA ARG A 143 -13.34 -2.96 2.65
C ARG A 143 -13.32 -2.74 1.15
N THR A 144 -13.50 -3.81 0.40
CA THR A 144 -13.49 -3.77 -1.07
C THR A 144 -14.56 -2.84 -1.63
N SER A 145 -15.78 -2.88 -1.07
CA SER A 145 -16.88 -2.01 -1.51
C SER A 145 -16.60 -0.52 -1.28
N SER A 146 -15.90 -0.17 -0.19
CA SER A 146 -15.52 1.20 0.10
C SER A 146 -14.40 1.69 -0.81
N ALA A 147 -13.38 0.85 -1.05
CA ALA A 147 -12.27 1.21 -1.92
C ALA A 147 -12.69 1.40 -3.39
N LYS A 148 -13.56 0.54 -3.91
CA LYS A 148 -14.06 0.64 -5.29
C LYS A 148 -14.85 1.90 -5.60
N LYS A 149 -15.42 2.55 -4.60
CA LYS A 149 -16.16 3.81 -4.76
C LYS A 149 -15.24 5.04 -4.92
N LEU A 150 -13.94 4.91 -4.65
CA LEU A 150 -13.04 6.06 -4.59
C LEU A 150 -12.56 6.57 -5.95
N GLU A 151 -12.86 5.85 -7.05
CA GLU A 151 -12.46 6.26 -8.41
C GLU A 151 -10.98 6.66 -8.50
N LEU A 152 -10.10 5.83 -7.93
CA LEU A 152 -8.66 6.09 -7.88
C LEU A 152 -8.08 6.20 -9.29
N SER A 153 -7.20 7.17 -9.52
CA SER A 153 -6.69 7.52 -10.85
C SER A 153 -5.17 7.58 -10.99
N SER A 154 -4.46 7.72 -9.87
CA SER A 154 -2.99 7.80 -9.87
C SER A 154 -2.36 6.51 -10.36
N LYS A 155 -1.37 6.63 -11.28
CA LYS A 155 -0.62 5.49 -11.82
C LYS A 155 0.75 5.30 -11.15
N ASP A 156 1.25 6.32 -10.47
CA ASP A 156 2.56 6.35 -9.82
C ASP A 156 2.44 6.36 -8.29
N PHE A 157 3.50 6.75 -7.58
CA PHE A 157 3.52 6.84 -6.12
C PHE A 157 2.55 7.88 -5.53
N SER A 158 1.95 8.75 -6.35
CA SER A 158 0.88 9.63 -5.89
C SER A 158 -0.36 8.88 -5.40
N PHE A 159 -0.49 7.59 -5.73
CA PHE A 159 -1.51 6.71 -5.16
C PHE A 159 -1.48 6.70 -3.63
N CYS A 160 -0.29 6.76 -3.01
CA CYS A 160 -0.15 6.73 -1.55
C CYS A 160 -0.93 7.86 -0.86
N ILE A 161 -0.99 9.04 -1.48
CA ILE A 161 -1.74 10.18 -0.93
C ILE A 161 -3.16 10.26 -1.48
N GLU A 162 -3.40 9.81 -2.70
CA GLU A 162 -4.74 9.82 -3.30
C GLU A 162 -5.72 8.96 -2.49
N LEU A 163 -5.31 7.75 -2.12
CA LEU A 163 -6.14 6.79 -1.40
C LEU A 163 -6.71 7.36 -0.08
N PRO A 164 -5.89 7.81 0.89
CA PRO A 164 -6.41 8.33 2.15
C PRO A 164 -7.16 9.65 1.99
N ILE A 165 -6.76 10.53 1.06
CA ILE A 165 -7.46 11.80 0.81
C ILE A 165 -8.87 11.55 0.27
N LYS A 166 -9.01 10.68 -0.73
CA LYS A 166 -10.33 10.32 -1.28
C LYS A 166 -11.19 9.56 -0.27
N ALA A 167 -10.60 8.67 0.52
CA ALA A 167 -11.31 7.99 1.59
C ALA A 167 -11.87 8.97 2.63
N LYS A 168 -11.07 9.96 3.06
CA LYS A 168 -11.52 11.01 3.99
C LYS A 168 -12.63 11.86 3.39
N ARG A 169 -12.52 12.26 2.13
CA ARG A 169 -13.55 13.05 1.42
C ARG A 169 -14.88 12.30 1.24
N ALA A 170 -14.79 11.00 1.05
CA ALA A 170 -15.98 10.13 0.99
C ALA A 170 -16.59 9.84 2.37
N ASN A 171 -16.10 10.50 3.44
CA ASN A 171 -16.51 10.30 4.83
C ASN A 171 -16.42 8.83 5.28
N LEU A 172 -15.45 8.07 4.75
CA LEU A 172 -15.20 6.70 5.15
C LEU A 172 -14.47 6.67 6.49
N LYS A 173 -14.73 5.64 7.27
CA LYS A 173 -14.12 5.46 8.60
C LYS A 173 -12.71 4.92 8.45
N ILE A 174 -11.71 5.75 8.79
CA ILE A 174 -10.29 5.45 8.68
C ILE A 174 -9.72 5.20 10.08
N GLY A 175 -8.97 4.11 10.23
CA GLY A 175 -8.18 3.80 11.43
C GLY A 175 -6.72 3.59 11.10
N THR A 176 -5.88 3.52 12.14
CA THR A 176 -4.45 3.20 12.03
C THR A 176 -4.12 1.90 12.75
N SER A 177 -3.04 1.26 12.35
CA SER A 177 -2.46 0.08 13.00
C SER A 177 -0.97 0.27 13.14
N LYS A 178 -0.41 -0.16 14.25
CA LYS A 178 1.04 -0.20 14.44
C LYS A 178 1.68 -1.17 13.48
N SER A 179 2.85 -0.79 12.94
CA SER A 179 3.62 -1.64 12.05
C SER A 179 5.12 -1.43 12.26
N TYR A 180 5.88 -2.50 12.03
CA TYR A 180 7.33 -2.44 11.96
C TYR A 180 7.80 -2.93 10.59
N GLU A 181 8.38 -2.03 9.79
CA GLU A 181 8.87 -2.35 8.46
C GLU A 181 10.22 -3.06 8.55
N ARG A 182 10.27 -4.30 8.08
CA ARG A 182 11.48 -5.11 8.01
C ARG A 182 12.40 -4.68 6.88
N VAL A 183 13.66 -5.06 6.92
CA VAL A 183 14.56 -4.97 5.76
C VAL A 183 13.97 -5.80 4.61
N ARG A 184 13.95 -5.25 3.41
CA ARG A 184 13.55 -6.00 2.20
C ARG A 184 14.46 -7.21 1.97
N ILE A 185 13.87 -8.30 1.48
CA ILE A 185 14.59 -9.55 1.23
C ILE A 185 15.58 -9.40 0.08
N ALA A 186 15.21 -8.65 -0.96
CA ALA A 186 16.02 -8.43 -2.15
C ALA A 186 15.59 -7.17 -2.91
N GLY A 187 16.35 -6.79 -3.93
CA GLY A 187 16.05 -5.66 -4.80
C GLY A 187 16.50 -4.31 -4.24
N LYS A 188 16.13 -3.25 -4.95
CA LYS A 188 16.42 -1.85 -4.58
C LYS A 188 15.14 -1.05 -4.53
N LYS A 189 15.09 -0.03 -3.66
CA LYS A 189 13.99 0.94 -3.66
C LYS A 189 13.80 1.52 -5.06
N LYS A 190 12.58 1.43 -5.57
CA LYS A 190 12.21 2.01 -6.88
C LYS A 190 11.85 3.48 -6.76
N VAL A 191 11.58 3.95 -5.55
CA VAL A 191 11.23 5.35 -5.26
C VAL A 191 12.46 6.23 -5.38
N ASN A 192 12.37 7.26 -6.22
CA ASN A 192 13.30 8.38 -6.23
C ASN A 192 12.72 9.50 -5.34
N ALA A 193 13.29 9.70 -4.16
CA ALA A 193 12.74 10.59 -3.13
C ALA A 193 12.48 12.02 -3.66
N PHE A 194 13.33 12.56 -4.52
CA PHE A 194 13.15 13.91 -5.05
C PHE A 194 12.15 13.97 -6.21
N LYS A 195 12.32 13.12 -7.23
CA LYS A 195 11.45 13.11 -8.42
C LYS A 195 10.02 12.71 -8.06
N ASP A 196 9.87 11.64 -7.28
CA ASP A 196 8.56 11.16 -6.90
C ASP A 196 7.93 12.04 -5.82
N GLY A 197 8.75 12.62 -4.92
CA GLY A 197 8.30 13.62 -3.96
C GLY A 197 7.66 14.84 -4.63
N LEU A 198 8.26 15.38 -5.69
CA LEU A 198 7.66 16.48 -6.47
C LEU A 198 6.33 16.06 -7.11
N LYS A 199 6.23 14.87 -7.69
CA LYS A 199 4.97 14.39 -8.26
C LYS A 199 3.88 14.24 -7.21
N ILE A 200 4.23 13.70 -6.03
CA ILE A 200 3.32 13.58 -4.89
C ILE A 200 2.83 14.96 -4.45
N LEU A 201 3.73 15.94 -4.33
CA LEU A 201 3.37 17.32 -3.96
C LEU A 201 2.39 17.94 -4.98
N PHE A 202 2.69 17.85 -6.27
CA PHE A 202 1.78 18.34 -7.32
C PHE A 202 0.43 17.63 -7.30
N SER A 203 0.41 16.32 -7.02
CA SER A 203 -0.83 15.57 -6.87
C SER A 203 -1.63 16.02 -5.65
N MET A 204 -0.99 16.33 -4.51
CA MET A 204 -1.67 16.91 -3.35
C MET A 204 -2.29 18.27 -3.68
N ILE A 205 -1.54 19.14 -4.34
CA ILE A 205 -2.06 20.46 -4.79
C ILE A 205 -3.27 20.27 -5.71
N LYS A 206 -3.16 19.39 -6.70
CA LYS A 206 -4.27 19.09 -7.62
C LYS A 206 -5.50 18.53 -6.89
N LEU A 207 -5.29 17.62 -5.94
CA LEU A 207 -6.37 17.11 -5.12
C LEU A 207 -6.98 18.20 -4.23
N PHE A 208 -6.20 19.15 -3.72
CA PHE A 208 -6.72 20.23 -2.89
C PHE A 208 -7.73 21.12 -3.66
N PHE A 209 -7.44 21.45 -4.93
CA PHE A 209 -8.29 22.28 -5.76
C PHE A 209 -9.40 21.53 -6.52
N ARG A 210 -9.35 20.20 -6.56
CA ARG A 210 -10.43 19.38 -7.10
C ARG A 210 -11.33 18.95 -5.94
N ASN A 211 -12.48 19.60 -5.83
CA ASN A 211 -13.56 19.12 -4.96
C ASN A 211 -14.26 17.93 -5.60
#